data_7c6cca10352e7c03a9b3789402dd54a1
#
_entry.id   7c6cca10352e7c03a9b3789402dd54a1
#
_cell.length_a   1.000
_cell.length_b   1.000
_cell.length_c   1.000
_cell.angle_alpha   90.00
_cell.angle_beta   90.00
_cell.angle_gamma   90.00
#
_symmetry.space_group_name_H-M   'P 1'
#
loop_
_entity.id
_entity.type
_entity.pdbx_description
1 polymer ?
#
loop_
_entity_poly.entity_id
_entity_poly.type
_entity_poly.pdbx_seq_one_letter_code
_entity_poly.pdbx_strand_id
1 'polypeptide(L)'
;MTDVAYSHDGAFLAVWLVIGLARWRRARPGFISVTDQATYETLHTASEAARHLADGFTDDGCERAAPYLRAMLATPGLAVCDTSSVLVWEGEGRHHLPSVVDQAAPVLSSGQTVVLGPDVVTCTQTDCPVRAAVIAPVTADGRVIGAVAGYGPAVSAGLARAAEEVAAWVATQVELADLSFERTRAMEAELRALRAQISPHFIYNSLAAIASFVRTDPARARELLLEFADFTRYALRRGGAFTTVREELRNVERYLVLEQARFGDRLGITLKIAPEVLPVRVPYLAIQPLVENAVRHGLAPKEGPGHVTLSAIDHGTEAEITIDDDGVGAEPESIRKVLDGQSRADSVGLGNVDA
;
A
#
# COMPACT_ATOMS: atom_id res chain seq x y z
N MET A 1 9.99 -95.32 6.78
CA MET A 1 10.85 -94.57 5.87
C MET A 1 9.99 -93.50 5.23
N THR A 2 9.94 -92.33 5.82
CA THR A 2 9.48 -91.03 5.28
C THR A 2 9.54 -90.06 6.41
N ASP A 3 10.63 -89.32 6.56
CA ASP A 3 10.72 -88.12 7.37
C ASP A 3 12.10 -87.49 7.28
N VAL A 4 12.51 -86.93 6.17
CA VAL A 4 13.62 -85.94 6.09
C VAL A 4 13.51 -85.12 4.79
N ALA A 5 12.51 -84.32 4.63
CA ALA A 5 12.46 -83.43 3.50
C ALA A 5 11.87 -82.03 3.77
N TYR A 6 11.61 -81.63 5.03
CA TYR A 6 10.93 -80.35 5.33
C TYR A 6 11.75 -79.33 6.11
N SER A 7 13.06 -79.54 6.37
CA SER A 7 13.79 -78.57 7.19
C SER A 7 14.66 -77.55 6.42
N HIS A 8 14.88 -77.70 5.12
CA HIS A 8 15.74 -76.78 4.36
C HIS A 8 15.05 -75.60 3.78
N ASP A 9 13.75 -75.70 3.42
CA ASP A 9 12.99 -74.58 2.79
C ASP A 9 12.67 -73.48 3.79
N GLY A 10 12.46 -73.82 5.06
CA GLY A 10 12.18 -72.83 6.11
C GLY A 10 13.37 -71.93 6.44
N ALA A 11 14.57 -72.46 6.41
CA ALA A 11 15.80 -71.70 6.68
C ALA A 11 16.14 -70.77 5.51
N PHE A 12 15.92 -71.20 4.27
CA PHE A 12 16.08 -70.36 3.07
C PHE A 12 15.10 -69.15 3.06
N LEU A 13 13.83 -69.39 3.36
CA LEU A 13 12.82 -68.32 3.47
C LEU A 13 13.12 -67.29 4.57
N ALA A 14 13.59 -67.74 5.73
CA ALA A 14 13.99 -66.89 6.84
C ALA A 14 15.18 -65.99 6.49
N VAL A 15 16.23 -66.59 5.79
CA VAL A 15 17.39 -65.80 5.33
C VAL A 15 17.01 -64.78 4.28
N TRP A 16 16.11 -65.08 3.32
CA TRP A 16 15.63 -64.17 2.34
C TRP A 16 14.77 -63.06 2.96
N LEU A 17 13.96 -63.34 3.97
CA LEU A 17 13.15 -62.39 4.73
C LEU A 17 14.04 -61.44 5.55
N VAL A 18 15.10 -61.94 6.19
CA VAL A 18 16.09 -61.12 6.91
C VAL A 18 16.88 -60.22 5.95
N ILE A 19 17.31 -60.77 4.79
CA ILE A 19 18.01 -59.98 3.76
C ILE A 19 17.05 -58.95 3.16
N GLY A 20 15.79 -59.33 2.90
CA GLY A 20 14.74 -58.43 2.44
C GLY A 20 14.45 -57.30 3.44
N LEU A 21 14.31 -57.62 4.73
CA LEU A 21 14.13 -56.63 5.81
C LEU A 21 15.36 -55.75 6.00
N ALA A 22 16.58 -56.32 5.90
CA ALA A 22 17.82 -55.55 5.99
C ALA A 22 18.00 -54.60 4.79
N ARG A 23 17.65 -55.06 3.57
CA ARG A 23 17.61 -54.22 2.36
C ARG A 23 16.49 -53.16 2.44
N TRP A 24 15.30 -53.50 2.95
CA TRP A 24 14.20 -52.57 3.15
C TRP A 24 14.50 -51.51 4.21
N ARG A 25 15.22 -51.92 5.33
CA ARG A 25 15.73 -50.95 6.32
C ARG A 25 16.85 -50.05 5.77
N ARG A 26 17.74 -50.60 4.88
CA ARG A 26 18.76 -49.79 4.20
C ARG A 26 18.19 -48.95 3.05
N ALA A 27 17.09 -49.35 2.46
CA ALA A 27 16.39 -48.65 1.41
C ALA A 27 15.31 -47.67 1.94
N ARG A 28 15.16 -47.51 3.26
CA ARG A 28 14.49 -46.35 3.81
C ARG A 28 15.46 -45.16 3.68
N PRO A 29 15.36 -44.32 2.64
CA PRO A 29 16.00 -43.01 2.69
C PRO A 29 15.44 -42.37 3.94
N GLY A 30 16.29 -41.88 4.84
CA GLY A 30 15.85 -40.92 5.83
C GLY A 30 14.98 -39.91 5.06
N PHE A 31 13.83 -39.50 5.59
CA PHE A 31 12.81 -38.74 4.91
C PHE A 31 13.33 -37.42 4.28
N ILE A 32 14.59 -37.07 4.53
CA ILE A 32 15.28 -35.91 3.98
C ILE A 32 16.74 -36.32 3.71
N SER A 33 17.21 -36.22 2.46
CA SER A 33 18.64 -36.36 2.14
C SER A 33 19.42 -35.17 2.71
N VAL A 34 20.74 -35.31 2.89
CA VAL A 34 21.60 -34.21 3.34
C VAL A 34 21.45 -32.98 2.40
N THR A 35 21.26 -33.22 1.11
CA THR A 35 21.03 -32.20 0.09
C THR A 35 19.66 -31.54 0.27
N ASP A 36 18.60 -32.31 0.56
CA ASP A 36 17.25 -31.79 0.78
C ASP A 36 17.21 -30.98 2.07
N GLN A 37 17.92 -31.39 3.12
CA GLN A 37 18.03 -30.66 4.38
C GLN A 37 18.73 -29.29 4.19
N ALA A 38 19.88 -29.28 3.48
CA ALA A 38 20.59 -28.04 3.18
C ALA A 38 19.74 -27.08 2.35
N THR A 39 18.99 -27.60 1.37
CA THR A 39 18.08 -26.80 0.56
C THR A 39 16.93 -26.21 1.41
N TYR A 40 16.35 -27.05 2.30
CA TYR A 40 15.31 -26.58 3.21
C TYR A 40 15.81 -25.49 4.15
N GLU A 41 16.98 -25.69 4.77
CA GLU A 41 17.60 -24.72 5.69
C GLU A 41 17.88 -23.38 4.98
N THR A 42 18.39 -23.43 3.74
CA THR A 42 18.64 -22.20 2.95
C THR A 42 17.35 -21.47 2.63
N LEU A 43 16.31 -22.17 2.16
CA LEU A 43 15.00 -21.57 1.84
C LEU A 43 14.31 -21.04 3.10
N HIS A 44 14.42 -21.74 4.21
CA HIS A 44 13.87 -21.30 5.49
C HIS A 44 14.57 -20.01 5.96
N THR A 45 15.89 -19.98 5.93
CA THR A 45 16.70 -18.81 6.30
C THR A 45 16.35 -17.59 5.43
N ALA A 46 16.22 -17.78 4.12
CA ALA A 46 15.80 -16.72 3.20
C ALA A 46 14.37 -16.24 3.50
N SER A 47 13.43 -17.15 3.80
CA SER A 47 12.04 -16.79 4.13
C SER A 47 11.95 -16.02 5.45
N GLU A 48 12.77 -16.34 6.45
CA GLU A 48 12.85 -15.60 7.71
C GLU A 48 13.40 -14.18 7.47
N ALA A 49 14.51 -14.06 6.74
CA ALA A 49 15.08 -12.76 6.38
C ALA A 49 14.08 -11.88 5.60
N ALA A 50 13.34 -12.48 4.65
CA ALA A 50 12.33 -11.75 3.84
C ALA A 50 11.24 -11.10 4.71
N ARG A 51 10.78 -11.83 5.75
CA ARG A 51 9.74 -11.29 6.66
C ARG A 51 10.19 -10.03 7.39
N HIS A 52 11.48 -9.94 7.72
CA HIS A 52 12.05 -8.79 8.42
C HIS A 52 12.35 -7.61 7.48
N LEU A 53 12.56 -7.87 6.18
CA LEU A 53 12.75 -6.86 5.15
C LEU A 53 11.42 -6.39 4.51
N ALA A 54 10.28 -6.95 4.91
CA ALA A 54 8.96 -6.57 4.42
C ALA A 54 8.57 -5.12 4.77
N ASP A 55 9.23 -4.51 5.75
CA ASP A 55 9.06 -3.10 6.15
C ASP A 55 10.06 -2.16 5.44
N GLY A 56 10.80 -2.69 4.43
CA GLY A 56 11.79 -1.95 3.65
C GLY A 56 13.21 -2.02 4.24
N PHE A 57 14.11 -1.21 3.63
CA PHE A 57 15.55 -1.15 4.01
C PHE A 57 15.75 -0.20 5.20
N THR A 58 15.27 -0.62 6.38
CA THR A 58 15.28 0.16 7.61
C THR A 58 16.24 -0.43 8.65
N ASP A 59 16.69 0.37 9.63
CA ASP A 59 17.57 -0.08 10.72
C ASP A 59 16.99 -1.31 11.43
N ASP A 60 15.73 -1.25 11.85
CA ASP A 60 15.05 -2.31 12.59
C ASP A 60 14.82 -3.57 11.71
N GLY A 61 14.46 -3.39 10.43
CA GLY A 61 14.33 -4.49 9.48
C GLY A 61 15.66 -5.19 9.21
N CYS A 62 16.72 -4.42 8.94
CA CYS A 62 18.07 -4.92 8.70
C CYS A 62 18.66 -5.59 9.96
N GLU A 63 18.46 -5.03 11.16
CA GLU A 63 18.92 -5.64 12.41
C GLU A 63 18.31 -7.01 12.63
N ARG A 64 16.99 -7.16 12.42
CA ARG A 64 16.31 -8.46 12.54
C ARG A 64 16.67 -9.45 11.42
N ALA A 65 16.96 -8.98 10.21
CA ALA A 65 17.34 -9.82 9.07
C ALA A 65 18.80 -10.28 9.14
N ALA A 66 19.69 -9.51 9.77
CA ALA A 66 21.14 -9.71 9.76
C ALA A 66 21.62 -11.11 10.17
N PRO A 67 21.09 -11.79 11.21
CA PRO A 67 21.51 -13.16 11.57
C PRO A 67 21.27 -14.14 10.42
N TYR A 68 20.17 -13.99 9.69
CA TYR A 68 19.82 -14.85 8.56
C TYR A 68 20.69 -14.53 7.34
N LEU A 69 20.92 -13.25 7.03
CA LEU A 69 21.83 -12.84 5.94
C LEU A 69 23.27 -13.34 6.20
N ARG A 70 23.75 -13.23 7.44
CA ARG A 70 25.05 -13.76 7.84
C ARG A 70 25.12 -15.29 7.66
N ALA A 71 24.06 -16.00 8.02
CA ALA A 71 23.99 -17.46 7.83
C ALA A 71 23.99 -17.83 6.34
N MET A 72 23.31 -17.06 5.47
CA MET A 72 23.32 -17.29 4.01
C MET A 72 24.73 -17.12 3.42
N LEU A 73 25.51 -16.16 3.91
CA LEU A 73 26.91 -15.95 3.47
C LEU A 73 27.90 -16.86 4.16
N ALA A 74 27.51 -17.54 5.24
CA ALA A 74 28.38 -18.35 6.08
C ALA A 74 29.66 -17.63 6.51
N THR A 75 29.56 -16.32 6.86
CA THR A 75 30.68 -15.48 7.27
C THR A 75 30.70 -15.27 8.78
N PRO A 76 31.89 -15.10 9.41
CA PRO A 76 31.99 -14.74 10.82
C PRO A 76 31.33 -13.42 11.18
N GLY A 77 31.44 -12.40 10.31
CA GLY A 77 30.82 -11.09 10.45
C GLY A 77 30.06 -10.66 9.21
N LEU A 78 29.00 -9.89 9.42
CA LEU A 78 28.21 -9.24 8.36
C LEU A 78 27.93 -7.81 8.77
N ALA A 79 27.98 -6.90 7.80
CA ALA A 79 27.46 -5.55 7.94
C ALA A 79 26.47 -5.24 6.81
N VAL A 80 25.44 -4.45 7.12
CA VAL A 80 24.57 -3.82 6.13
C VAL A 80 24.66 -2.32 6.35
N CYS A 81 24.86 -1.57 5.29
CA CYS A 81 24.88 -0.11 5.34
C CYS A 81 23.95 0.47 4.26
N ASP A 82 23.42 1.63 4.54
CA ASP A 82 22.85 2.52 3.54
C ASP A 82 23.94 3.37 2.86
N THR A 83 23.57 4.42 2.16
CA THR A 83 24.52 5.31 1.46
C THR A 83 25.29 6.24 2.41
N SER A 84 24.97 6.26 3.71
CA SER A 84 25.48 7.23 4.67
C SER A 84 25.91 6.63 6.01
N SER A 85 25.33 5.51 6.41
CA SER A 85 25.52 4.94 7.74
C SER A 85 25.50 3.41 7.74
N VAL A 86 26.04 2.82 8.82
CA VAL A 86 25.91 1.37 9.06
C VAL A 86 24.57 1.14 9.76
N LEU A 87 23.68 0.38 9.12
CA LEU A 87 22.38 -0.01 9.69
C LEU A 87 22.56 -1.12 10.74
N VAL A 88 23.45 -2.09 10.47
CA VAL A 88 23.67 -3.20 11.38
C VAL A 88 25.07 -3.81 11.21
N TRP A 89 25.62 -4.32 12.32
CA TRP A 89 26.73 -5.28 12.36
C TRP A 89 26.28 -6.52 13.12
N GLU A 90 26.41 -7.69 12.49
CA GLU A 90 26.06 -8.96 13.06
C GLU A 90 27.28 -9.92 13.11
N GLY A 91 27.45 -10.65 14.21
CA GLY A 91 28.52 -11.61 14.41
C GLY A 91 29.83 -11.05 14.96
N GLU A 92 30.93 -11.73 14.66
CA GLU A 92 32.26 -11.42 15.18
C GLU A 92 32.90 -10.21 14.49
N GLY A 93 33.87 -9.58 15.15
CA GLY A 93 34.64 -8.48 14.57
C GLY A 93 33.93 -7.12 14.60
N ARG A 94 32.98 -6.89 15.52
CA ARG A 94 32.19 -5.63 15.63
C ARG A 94 33.05 -4.36 15.75
N HIS A 95 34.32 -4.47 16.19
CA HIS A 95 35.24 -3.35 16.24
C HIS A 95 35.63 -2.80 14.86
N HIS A 96 35.32 -3.53 13.74
CA HIS A 96 35.46 -3.04 12.37
C HIS A 96 34.30 -2.14 11.91
N LEU A 97 33.20 -2.05 12.67
CA LEU A 97 32.03 -1.25 12.34
C LEU A 97 32.34 0.20 11.91
N PRO A 98 33.25 0.94 12.57
CA PRO A 98 33.58 2.32 12.17
C PRO A 98 34.17 2.44 10.75
N SER A 99 34.76 1.37 10.21
CA SER A 99 35.39 1.37 8.89
C SER A 99 34.46 0.93 7.75
N VAL A 100 33.24 0.46 8.07
CA VAL A 100 32.34 -0.14 7.06
C VAL A 100 31.94 0.84 5.98
N VAL A 101 31.57 2.06 6.35
CA VAL A 101 31.12 3.09 5.39
C VAL A 101 32.25 3.46 4.44
N ASP A 102 33.46 3.69 4.95
CA ASP A 102 34.62 4.00 4.13
C ASP A 102 34.98 2.86 3.19
N GLN A 103 34.89 1.60 3.65
CA GLN A 103 35.13 0.41 2.86
C GLN A 103 34.04 0.18 1.81
N ALA A 104 32.79 0.58 2.09
CA ALA A 104 31.67 0.49 1.16
C ALA A 104 31.62 1.62 0.12
N ALA A 105 32.29 2.75 0.36
CA ALA A 105 32.22 3.93 -0.51
C ALA A 105 32.51 3.64 -2.00
N PRO A 106 33.51 2.81 -2.39
CA PRO A 106 33.71 2.44 -3.79
C PRO A 106 32.53 1.67 -4.39
N VAL A 107 31.88 0.79 -3.61
CA VAL A 107 30.72 0.00 -4.02
C VAL A 107 29.50 0.89 -4.21
N LEU A 108 29.26 1.78 -3.24
CA LEU A 108 28.13 2.71 -3.26
C LEU A 108 28.21 3.69 -4.46
N SER A 109 29.45 4.08 -4.87
CA SER A 109 29.64 4.99 -5.99
C SER A 109 29.65 4.30 -7.35
N SER A 110 30.21 3.09 -7.46
CA SER A 110 30.37 2.37 -8.73
C SER A 110 29.23 1.40 -9.05
N GLY A 111 28.49 0.94 -8.03
CA GLY A 111 27.53 -0.16 -8.17
C GLY A 111 28.18 -1.51 -8.48
N GLN A 112 29.48 -1.67 -8.17
CA GLN A 112 30.24 -2.89 -8.45
C GLN A 112 30.68 -3.54 -7.15
N THR A 113 30.60 -4.88 -7.09
CA THR A 113 31.11 -5.65 -5.96
C THR A 113 32.62 -5.49 -5.83
N VAL A 114 33.09 -5.26 -4.59
CA VAL A 114 34.52 -5.13 -4.29
C VAL A 114 34.93 -6.17 -3.27
N VAL A 115 36.13 -6.75 -3.51
CA VAL A 115 36.79 -7.66 -2.55
C VAL A 115 37.97 -6.93 -1.93
N LEU A 116 38.00 -6.85 -0.61
CA LEU A 116 39.03 -6.18 0.17
C LEU A 116 39.91 -7.24 0.85
N GLY A 117 41.21 -7.13 0.62
CA GLY A 117 42.23 -7.98 1.23
C GLY A 117 42.70 -7.48 2.62
N PRO A 118 43.66 -8.20 3.23
CA PRO A 118 44.18 -7.86 4.55
C PRO A 118 45.01 -6.56 4.60
N ASP A 119 45.40 -6.04 3.47
CA ASP A 119 46.05 -4.72 3.30
C ASP A 119 45.07 -3.56 3.51
N VAL A 120 43.78 -3.77 3.25
CA VAL A 120 42.71 -2.79 3.45
C VAL A 120 41.94 -3.06 4.74
N VAL A 121 41.58 -4.34 5.00
CA VAL A 121 40.90 -4.75 6.22
C VAL A 121 41.90 -4.97 7.34
N THR A 122 42.48 -3.87 7.83
CA THR A 122 43.48 -3.93 8.91
C THR A 122 42.84 -4.14 10.26
N CYS A 123 43.46 -4.95 11.11
CA CYS A 123 43.02 -5.25 12.46
C CYS A 123 44.21 -5.32 13.46
N THR A 124 44.08 -4.66 14.58
CA THR A 124 45.09 -4.72 15.65
C THR A 124 44.88 -5.87 16.61
N GLN A 125 43.72 -6.53 16.59
CA GLN A 125 43.41 -7.67 17.44
C GLN A 125 43.92 -8.97 16.80
N THR A 126 44.76 -9.71 17.53
CA THR A 126 45.38 -10.95 17.05
C THR A 126 44.37 -12.10 16.80
N ASP A 127 43.36 -12.19 17.68
CA ASP A 127 42.35 -13.25 17.66
C ASP A 127 41.11 -12.92 16.79
N CYS A 128 41.10 -11.78 16.13
CA CYS A 128 39.99 -11.39 15.25
C CYS A 128 39.97 -12.29 14.00
N PRO A 129 38.85 -12.91 13.65
CA PRO A 129 38.74 -13.74 12.46
C PRO A 129 38.66 -12.94 11.17
N VAL A 130 38.46 -11.61 11.26
CA VAL A 130 38.28 -10.72 10.10
C VAL A 130 39.65 -10.28 9.55
N ARG A 131 39.95 -10.62 8.29
CA ARG A 131 41.15 -10.23 7.53
C ARG A 131 40.83 -9.79 6.13
N ALA A 132 39.60 -10.05 5.66
CA ALA A 132 39.13 -9.71 4.33
C ALA A 132 37.62 -9.43 4.37
N ALA A 133 37.15 -8.73 3.36
CA ALA A 133 35.72 -8.49 3.19
C ALA A 133 35.31 -8.59 1.73
N VAL A 134 34.07 -8.98 1.48
CA VAL A 134 33.38 -8.77 0.20
C VAL A 134 32.21 -7.83 0.47
N ILE A 135 32.08 -6.82 -0.36
CA ILE A 135 31.02 -5.83 -0.26
C ILE A 135 30.28 -5.81 -1.59
N ALA A 136 28.99 -6.09 -1.57
CA ALA A 136 28.11 -6.14 -2.75
C ALA A 136 27.02 -5.05 -2.66
N PRO A 137 26.74 -4.33 -3.76
CA PRO A 137 25.75 -3.26 -3.76
C PRO A 137 24.32 -3.82 -3.67
N VAL A 138 23.48 -3.18 -2.89
CA VAL A 138 22.02 -3.37 -2.91
C VAL A 138 21.46 -2.32 -3.85
N THR A 139 20.93 -2.76 -5.00
CA THR A 139 20.45 -1.88 -6.08
C THR A 139 18.96 -2.11 -6.28
N ALA A 140 18.14 -1.13 -5.89
CA ALA A 140 16.71 -1.13 -6.09
C ALA A 140 16.32 -0.01 -7.07
N ASP A 141 15.40 -0.27 -7.99
CA ASP A 141 14.96 0.66 -9.03
C ASP A 141 16.13 1.32 -9.82
N GLY A 142 17.20 0.54 -10.07
CA GLY A 142 18.39 1.01 -10.79
C GLY A 142 19.29 1.97 -10.01
N ARG A 143 19.08 2.13 -8.71
CA ARG A 143 19.89 2.97 -7.82
C ARG A 143 20.50 2.12 -6.71
N VAL A 144 21.76 2.42 -6.37
CA VAL A 144 22.39 1.81 -5.20
C VAL A 144 21.80 2.46 -3.95
N ILE A 145 21.10 1.68 -3.13
CA ILE A 145 20.47 2.12 -1.88
C ILE A 145 21.30 1.77 -0.66
N GLY A 146 22.30 0.89 -0.82
CA GLY A 146 23.17 0.45 0.25
C GLY A 146 24.08 -0.68 -0.19
N ALA A 147 24.66 -1.38 0.78
CA ALA A 147 25.52 -2.54 0.52
C ALA A 147 25.40 -3.59 1.62
N VAL A 148 25.63 -4.85 1.23
CA VAL A 148 25.81 -5.99 2.13
C VAL A 148 27.29 -6.38 2.10
N ALA A 149 27.92 -6.44 3.28
CA ALA A 149 29.32 -6.74 3.45
C ALA A 149 29.52 -8.00 4.29
N GLY A 150 30.15 -9.03 3.72
CA GLY A 150 30.57 -10.23 4.41
C GLY A 150 32.05 -10.14 4.82
N TYR A 151 32.33 -10.34 6.11
CA TYR A 151 33.65 -10.26 6.72
C TYR A 151 34.15 -11.62 7.18
N GLY A 152 35.42 -11.94 6.87
CA GLY A 152 35.98 -13.23 7.29
C GLY A 152 37.51 -13.29 7.14
N PRO A 153 38.11 -14.50 7.33
CA PRO A 153 39.56 -14.66 7.23
C PRO A 153 40.09 -14.57 5.79
N ALA A 154 39.25 -14.88 4.82
CA ALA A 154 39.54 -14.80 3.39
C ALA A 154 38.25 -14.71 2.58
N VAL A 155 38.33 -14.18 1.38
CA VAL A 155 37.23 -14.14 0.42
C VAL A 155 37.54 -15.04 -0.76
N SER A 156 36.66 -16.00 -1.02
CA SER A 156 36.72 -16.86 -2.22
C SER A 156 35.84 -16.26 -3.35
N ALA A 157 36.08 -16.67 -4.59
CA ALA A 157 35.20 -16.30 -5.71
C ALA A 157 33.74 -16.79 -5.49
N GLY A 158 33.56 -17.91 -4.77
CA GLY A 158 32.24 -18.41 -4.38
C GLY A 158 31.53 -17.47 -3.40
N LEU A 159 32.26 -16.98 -2.38
CA LEU A 159 31.71 -16.02 -1.43
C LEU A 159 31.36 -14.68 -2.09
N ALA A 160 32.19 -14.21 -3.04
CA ALA A 160 31.90 -12.98 -3.78
C ALA A 160 30.58 -13.11 -4.56
N ARG A 161 30.38 -14.21 -5.27
CA ARG A 161 29.10 -14.48 -5.97
C ARG A 161 27.92 -14.62 -5.00
N ALA A 162 28.11 -15.29 -3.86
CA ALA A 162 27.07 -15.43 -2.86
C ALA A 162 26.66 -14.05 -2.29
N ALA A 163 27.63 -13.14 -2.07
CA ALA A 163 27.34 -11.79 -1.63
C ALA A 163 26.55 -11.00 -2.67
N GLU A 164 26.88 -11.12 -3.95
CA GLU A 164 26.11 -10.53 -5.05
C GLU A 164 24.67 -11.03 -5.08
N GLU A 165 24.47 -12.34 -4.99
CA GLU A 165 23.13 -12.95 -4.98
C GLU A 165 22.31 -12.54 -3.75
N VAL A 166 22.94 -12.49 -2.57
CA VAL A 166 22.27 -12.04 -1.34
C VAL A 166 21.91 -10.57 -1.44
N ALA A 167 22.80 -9.71 -1.96
CA ALA A 167 22.51 -8.28 -2.14
C ALA A 167 21.38 -8.06 -3.17
N ALA A 168 21.38 -8.77 -4.28
CA ALA A 168 20.31 -8.74 -5.28
C ALA A 168 18.98 -9.24 -4.71
N TRP A 169 19.03 -10.30 -3.91
CA TRP A 169 17.84 -10.81 -3.22
C TRP A 169 17.29 -9.80 -2.20
N VAL A 170 18.16 -9.15 -1.40
CA VAL A 170 17.76 -8.06 -0.48
C VAL A 170 17.10 -6.93 -1.26
N ALA A 171 17.67 -6.49 -2.37
CA ALA A 171 17.11 -5.46 -3.24
C ALA A 171 15.68 -5.82 -3.69
N THR A 172 15.47 -7.06 -4.14
CA THR A 172 14.15 -7.55 -4.53
C THR A 172 13.13 -7.50 -3.37
N GLN A 173 13.56 -7.83 -2.12
CA GLN A 173 12.66 -7.74 -0.97
C GLN A 173 12.27 -6.28 -0.68
N VAL A 174 13.22 -5.36 -0.81
CA VAL A 174 12.96 -3.92 -0.62
C VAL A 174 12.00 -3.40 -1.68
N GLU A 175 12.21 -3.71 -2.95
CA GLU A 175 11.29 -3.33 -4.05
C GLU A 175 9.87 -3.87 -3.82
N LEU A 176 9.74 -5.11 -3.36
CA LEU A 176 8.43 -5.69 -3.03
C LEU A 176 7.75 -4.97 -1.85
N ALA A 177 8.52 -4.57 -0.84
CA ALA A 177 8.03 -3.79 0.30
C ALA A 177 7.52 -2.42 -0.15
N ASP A 178 8.27 -1.71 -0.99
CA ASP A 178 7.89 -0.40 -1.54
C ASP A 178 6.62 -0.48 -2.38
N LEU A 179 6.53 -1.47 -3.27
CA LEU A 179 5.30 -1.71 -4.07
C LEU A 179 4.09 -2.00 -3.18
N SER A 180 4.24 -2.77 -2.10
CA SER A 180 3.16 -3.06 -1.17
C SER A 180 2.70 -1.82 -0.41
N PHE A 181 3.62 -0.96 -0.03
CA PHE A 181 3.36 0.31 0.63
C PHE A 181 2.65 1.31 -0.27
N GLU A 182 3.11 1.47 -1.52
CA GLU A 182 2.45 2.31 -2.53
C GLU A 182 1.03 1.85 -2.81
N ARG A 183 0.81 0.54 -2.94
CA ARG A 183 -0.52 -0.04 -3.12
C ARG A 183 -1.44 0.26 -1.95
N THR A 184 -0.95 0.12 -0.73
CA THR A 184 -1.72 0.42 0.49
C THR A 184 -2.09 1.91 0.54
N ARG A 185 -1.15 2.80 0.25
CA ARG A 185 -1.40 4.24 0.16
C ARG A 185 -2.43 4.61 -0.90
N ALA A 186 -2.33 3.99 -2.08
CA ALA A 186 -3.30 4.20 -3.16
C ALA A 186 -4.70 3.75 -2.74
N MET A 187 -4.84 2.57 -2.11
CA MET A 187 -6.11 2.08 -1.58
C MET A 187 -6.68 2.99 -0.48
N GLU A 188 -5.84 3.49 0.43
CA GLU A 188 -6.29 4.44 1.46
C GLU A 188 -6.71 5.79 0.87
N ALA A 189 -6.03 6.27 -0.17
CA ALA A 189 -6.41 7.47 -0.89
C ALA A 189 -7.76 7.28 -1.61
N GLU A 190 -7.95 6.13 -2.27
CA GLU A 190 -9.22 5.78 -2.92
C GLU A 190 -10.36 5.69 -1.90
N LEU A 191 -10.13 5.04 -0.74
CA LEU A 191 -11.12 4.96 0.33
C LEU A 191 -11.45 6.34 0.93
N ARG A 192 -10.46 7.23 1.05
CA ARG A 192 -10.69 8.62 1.49
C ARG A 192 -11.51 9.40 0.47
N ALA A 193 -11.19 9.28 -0.81
CA ALA A 193 -11.95 9.89 -1.89
C ALA A 193 -13.41 9.38 -1.94
N LEU A 194 -13.61 8.06 -1.81
CA LEU A 194 -14.93 7.45 -1.72
C LEU A 194 -15.74 7.94 -0.51
N ARG A 195 -15.10 8.09 0.66
CA ARG A 195 -15.76 8.64 1.86
C ARG A 195 -16.09 10.13 1.75
N ALA A 196 -15.30 10.87 0.98
CA ALA A 196 -15.55 12.30 0.74
C ALA A 196 -16.69 12.56 -0.25
N GLN A 197 -17.13 11.57 -1.03
CA GLN A 197 -18.21 11.70 -2.01
C GLN A 197 -19.59 11.98 -1.39
N ILE A 198 -19.81 11.61 -0.13
CA ILE A 198 -21.00 11.97 0.62
C ILE A 198 -20.57 12.61 1.93
N SER A 199 -20.93 13.86 2.15
CA SER A 199 -20.65 14.56 3.41
C SER A 199 -21.27 13.81 4.60
N PRO A 200 -20.47 13.37 5.61
CA PRO A 200 -21.03 12.74 6.81
C PRO A 200 -22.04 13.63 7.53
N HIS A 201 -21.82 14.94 7.51
CA HIS A 201 -22.71 15.93 8.07
C HIS A 201 -24.08 15.94 7.37
N PHE A 202 -24.11 15.80 6.03
CA PHE A 202 -25.34 15.69 5.28
C PHE A 202 -26.12 14.42 5.68
N ILE A 203 -25.43 13.27 5.81
CA ILE A 203 -26.07 12.01 6.23
C ILE A 203 -26.76 12.18 7.59
N TYR A 204 -26.03 12.70 8.60
CA TYR A 204 -26.60 12.91 9.94
C TYR A 204 -27.77 13.88 9.93
N ASN A 205 -27.68 14.97 9.22
CA ASN A 205 -28.74 15.99 9.14
C ASN A 205 -29.98 15.47 8.42
N SER A 206 -29.81 14.76 7.31
CA SER A 206 -30.94 14.16 6.58
C SER A 206 -31.66 13.13 7.42
N LEU A 207 -30.93 12.24 8.11
CA LEU A 207 -31.54 11.25 9.01
C LEU A 207 -32.25 11.91 10.20
N ALA A 208 -31.68 12.99 10.77
CA ALA A 208 -32.33 13.76 11.84
C ALA A 208 -33.61 14.44 11.36
N ALA A 209 -33.60 15.05 10.15
CA ALA A 209 -34.78 15.64 9.54
C ALA A 209 -35.86 14.58 9.28
N ILE A 210 -35.52 13.42 8.69
CA ILE A 210 -36.46 12.30 8.48
C ILE A 210 -37.07 11.85 9.83
N ALA A 211 -36.24 11.68 10.85
CA ALA A 211 -36.69 11.26 12.18
C ALA A 211 -37.71 12.25 12.81
N SER A 212 -37.58 13.55 12.55
CA SER A 212 -38.52 14.57 13.04
C SER A 212 -39.94 14.38 12.47
N PHE A 213 -40.07 13.88 11.24
CA PHE A 213 -41.34 13.64 10.57
C PHE A 213 -41.97 12.30 10.93
N VAL A 214 -41.25 11.35 11.50
CA VAL A 214 -41.77 9.99 11.74
C VAL A 214 -43.07 9.98 12.58
N ARG A 215 -43.22 10.89 13.56
CA ARG A 215 -44.41 10.98 14.39
C ARG A 215 -45.43 12.00 13.91
N THR A 216 -45.00 13.07 13.20
CA THR A 216 -45.85 14.18 12.81
C THR A 216 -46.41 14.01 11.40
N ASP A 217 -45.64 13.46 10.48
CA ASP A 217 -46.03 13.17 9.11
C ASP A 217 -45.28 11.90 8.58
N PRO A 218 -45.79 10.71 8.88
CA PRO A 218 -45.16 9.45 8.47
C PRO A 218 -45.07 9.26 6.96
N ALA A 219 -45.99 9.86 6.19
CA ALA A 219 -45.97 9.79 4.75
C ALA A 219 -44.78 10.58 4.20
N ARG A 220 -44.56 11.77 4.71
CA ARG A 220 -43.39 12.61 4.36
C ARG A 220 -42.09 11.97 4.81
N ALA A 221 -42.03 11.37 6.00
CA ALA A 221 -40.85 10.66 6.47
C ALA A 221 -40.48 9.51 5.51
N ARG A 222 -41.49 8.75 5.04
CA ARG A 222 -41.26 7.65 4.06
C ARG A 222 -40.77 8.17 2.73
N GLU A 223 -41.33 9.25 2.21
CA GLU A 223 -40.86 9.91 0.98
C GLU A 223 -39.42 10.32 1.08
N LEU A 224 -39.05 11.07 2.13
CA LEU A 224 -37.68 11.53 2.38
C LEU A 224 -36.68 10.38 2.53
N LEU A 225 -37.10 9.26 3.14
CA LEU A 225 -36.27 8.07 3.26
C LEU A 225 -35.97 7.43 1.87
N LEU A 226 -36.95 7.44 0.97
CA LEU A 226 -36.75 6.95 -0.39
C LEU A 226 -35.83 7.87 -1.20
N GLU A 227 -36.01 9.19 -1.08
CA GLU A 227 -35.10 10.17 -1.71
C GLU A 227 -33.68 10.03 -1.18
N PHE A 228 -33.49 9.86 0.13
CA PHE A 228 -32.18 9.60 0.73
C PHE A 228 -31.53 8.31 0.23
N ALA A 229 -32.32 7.23 0.11
CA ALA A 229 -31.84 5.95 -0.42
C ALA A 229 -31.40 6.06 -1.89
N ASP A 230 -32.17 6.78 -2.72
CA ASP A 230 -31.86 7.00 -4.13
C ASP A 230 -30.66 7.95 -4.33
N PHE A 231 -30.55 9.00 -3.50
CA PHE A 231 -29.40 9.89 -3.45
C PHE A 231 -28.12 9.12 -3.13
N THR A 232 -28.13 8.32 -2.05
CA THR A 232 -26.95 7.55 -1.62
C THR A 232 -26.57 6.49 -2.65
N ARG A 233 -27.56 5.86 -3.29
CA ARG A 233 -27.33 4.88 -4.37
C ARG A 233 -26.63 5.53 -5.56
N TYR A 234 -27.03 6.74 -5.95
CA TYR A 234 -26.37 7.49 -7.01
C TYR A 234 -24.95 7.86 -6.62
N ALA A 235 -24.73 8.47 -5.47
CA ALA A 235 -23.42 8.92 -5.01
C ALA A 235 -22.41 7.79 -4.79
N LEU A 236 -22.87 6.55 -4.48
CA LEU A 236 -22.03 5.36 -4.30
C LEU A 236 -21.97 4.47 -5.57
N ARG A 237 -22.53 4.93 -6.69
CA ARG A 237 -22.52 4.16 -7.94
C ARG A 237 -21.10 3.99 -8.47
N ARG A 238 -20.68 2.74 -8.63
CA ARG A 238 -19.47 2.38 -9.38
C ARG A 238 -19.79 2.40 -10.88
N GLY A 239 -19.57 3.49 -11.57
CA GLY A 239 -19.82 3.51 -12.99
C GLY A 239 -19.35 4.78 -13.68
N GLY A 240 -18.65 4.65 -14.79
CA GLY A 240 -18.20 5.61 -15.80
C GLY A 240 -17.74 7.00 -15.30
N ALA A 241 -16.70 7.54 -15.90
CA ALA A 241 -16.22 8.89 -15.58
C ALA A 241 -17.22 9.99 -15.96
N PHE A 242 -18.23 9.68 -16.79
CA PHE A 242 -19.20 10.65 -17.32
C PHE A 242 -20.63 10.18 -17.14
N THR A 243 -21.53 11.15 -16.93
CA THR A 243 -22.98 10.98 -16.83
C THR A 243 -23.68 12.06 -17.66
N THR A 244 -25.01 12.12 -17.68
CA THR A 244 -25.76 13.19 -18.34
C THR A 244 -26.13 14.29 -17.33
N VAL A 245 -26.27 15.54 -17.82
CA VAL A 245 -26.81 16.65 -17.00
C VAL A 245 -28.16 16.26 -16.39
N ARG A 246 -29.01 15.52 -17.10
CA ARG A 246 -30.29 15.00 -16.58
C ARG A 246 -30.10 14.14 -15.32
N GLU A 247 -29.11 13.26 -15.30
CA GLU A 247 -28.86 12.36 -14.15
C GLU A 247 -28.29 13.13 -12.97
N GLU A 248 -27.36 14.08 -13.23
CA GLU A 248 -26.82 14.98 -12.20
C GLU A 248 -27.91 15.84 -11.58
N LEU A 249 -28.76 16.47 -12.40
CA LEU A 249 -29.87 17.30 -11.92
C LEU A 249 -30.87 16.51 -11.07
N ARG A 250 -31.19 15.29 -11.47
CA ARG A 250 -32.05 14.41 -10.68
C ARG A 250 -31.47 14.12 -9.29
N ASN A 251 -30.16 13.96 -9.21
CA ASN A 251 -29.50 13.76 -7.93
C ASN A 251 -29.42 15.05 -7.10
N VAL A 252 -29.19 16.19 -7.74
CA VAL A 252 -29.26 17.52 -7.10
C VAL A 252 -30.67 17.79 -6.57
N GLU A 253 -31.72 17.47 -7.32
CA GLU A 253 -33.11 17.62 -6.85
C GLU A 253 -33.36 16.82 -5.57
N ARG A 254 -32.92 15.57 -5.51
CA ARG A 254 -33.02 14.72 -4.30
C ARG A 254 -32.29 15.34 -3.11
N TYR A 255 -31.06 15.82 -3.34
CA TYR A 255 -30.28 16.53 -2.32
C TYR A 255 -31.05 17.74 -1.79
N LEU A 256 -31.58 18.58 -2.68
CA LEU A 256 -32.32 19.79 -2.31
C LEU A 256 -33.64 19.49 -1.58
N VAL A 257 -34.35 18.41 -1.93
CA VAL A 257 -35.56 17.95 -1.20
C VAL A 257 -35.20 17.57 0.24
N LEU A 258 -34.08 16.91 0.46
CA LEU A 258 -33.63 16.54 1.81
C LEU A 258 -33.19 17.77 2.62
N GLU A 259 -32.47 18.72 2.01
CA GLU A 259 -32.07 19.96 2.66
C GLU A 259 -33.31 20.86 2.95
N GLN A 260 -34.28 20.90 2.04
CA GLN A 260 -35.53 21.62 2.27
C GLN A 260 -36.34 21.04 3.42
N ALA A 261 -36.31 19.73 3.63
CA ALA A 261 -36.92 19.11 4.80
C ALA A 261 -36.27 19.56 6.12
N ARG A 262 -34.96 19.88 6.09
CA ARG A 262 -34.19 20.39 7.23
C ARG A 262 -34.35 21.88 7.45
N PHE A 263 -34.29 22.70 6.39
CA PHE A 263 -34.34 24.16 6.50
C PHE A 263 -35.76 24.72 6.50
N GLY A 264 -36.75 23.90 6.05
CA GLY A 264 -38.13 24.37 5.89
C GLY A 264 -38.24 25.50 4.87
N ASP A 265 -39.08 26.49 5.17
CA ASP A 265 -39.31 27.66 4.32
C ASP A 265 -38.12 28.61 4.20
N ARG A 266 -37.05 28.35 4.96
CA ARG A 266 -35.80 29.11 4.85
C ARG A 266 -35.00 28.84 3.59
N LEU A 267 -35.21 27.71 2.90
CA LEU A 267 -34.50 27.32 1.68
C LEU A 267 -35.43 27.45 0.47
N GLY A 268 -35.25 28.53 -0.29
CA GLY A 268 -35.86 28.74 -1.60
C GLY A 268 -34.99 28.10 -2.70
N ILE A 269 -35.63 27.47 -3.69
CA ILE A 269 -34.97 26.79 -4.80
C ILE A 269 -35.60 27.21 -6.11
N THR A 270 -34.78 27.57 -7.10
CA THR A 270 -35.24 27.84 -8.48
C THR A 270 -34.38 27.04 -9.46
N LEU A 271 -35.02 26.26 -10.34
CA LEU A 271 -34.38 25.54 -11.45
C LEU A 271 -34.81 26.15 -12.77
N LYS A 272 -33.87 26.61 -13.61
CA LYS A 272 -34.07 27.20 -14.94
C LYS A 272 -33.22 26.40 -15.96
N ILE A 273 -33.76 25.28 -16.44
CA ILE A 273 -32.99 24.33 -17.22
C ILE A 273 -33.53 24.30 -18.67
N ALA A 274 -32.67 24.65 -19.63
CA ALA A 274 -32.97 24.46 -21.04
C ALA A 274 -33.03 22.94 -21.36
N PRO A 275 -34.11 22.44 -22.00
CA PRO A 275 -34.25 21.02 -22.26
C PRO A 275 -33.12 20.43 -23.13
N GLU A 276 -32.50 21.25 -23.96
CA GLU A 276 -31.43 20.91 -24.90
C GLU A 276 -30.13 20.50 -24.16
N VAL A 277 -29.92 21.04 -22.94
CA VAL A 277 -28.75 20.74 -22.11
C VAL A 277 -28.85 19.36 -21.43
N LEU A 278 -30.04 18.82 -21.24
CA LEU A 278 -30.26 17.59 -20.47
C LEU A 278 -29.50 16.37 -20.97
N PRO A 279 -29.30 16.13 -22.30
CA PRO A 279 -28.53 14.99 -22.81
C PRO A 279 -27.01 15.23 -22.81
N VAL A 280 -26.54 16.43 -22.52
CA VAL A 280 -25.09 16.76 -22.51
C VAL A 280 -24.38 15.89 -21.47
N ARG A 281 -23.21 15.39 -21.83
CA ARG A 281 -22.38 14.56 -20.96
C ARG A 281 -21.45 15.44 -20.13
N VAL A 282 -21.47 15.25 -18.83
CA VAL A 282 -20.62 15.94 -17.84
C VAL A 282 -19.87 14.91 -17.00
N PRO A 283 -18.76 15.30 -16.38
CA PRO A 283 -18.11 14.44 -15.38
C PRO A 283 -19.11 14.05 -14.28
N TYR A 284 -18.97 12.83 -13.77
CA TYR A 284 -19.80 12.31 -12.68
C TYR A 284 -19.58 13.13 -11.41
N LEU A 285 -20.65 13.53 -10.74
CA LEU A 285 -20.68 14.42 -9.57
C LEU A 285 -20.05 15.80 -9.83
N ALA A 286 -20.20 16.37 -11.03
CA ALA A 286 -19.71 17.73 -11.34
C ALA A 286 -20.61 18.82 -10.76
N ILE A 287 -21.93 18.64 -10.79
CA ILE A 287 -22.91 19.68 -10.39
C ILE A 287 -23.21 19.63 -8.88
N GLN A 288 -23.35 18.43 -8.33
CA GLN A 288 -23.74 18.24 -6.93
C GLN A 288 -22.84 18.96 -5.93
N PRO A 289 -21.48 18.88 -5.99
CA PRO A 289 -20.63 19.56 -5.01
C PRO A 289 -20.77 21.07 -5.01
N LEU A 290 -21.07 21.67 -6.15
CA LEU A 290 -21.28 23.12 -6.27
C LEU A 290 -22.58 23.54 -5.56
N VAL A 291 -23.67 22.79 -5.75
CA VAL A 291 -24.93 23.01 -5.05
C VAL A 291 -24.79 22.76 -3.55
N GLU A 292 -24.05 21.72 -3.16
CA GLU A 292 -23.74 21.45 -1.75
C GLU A 292 -22.96 22.61 -1.10
N ASN A 293 -21.99 23.18 -1.81
CA ASN A 293 -21.24 24.36 -1.35
C ASN A 293 -22.16 25.58 -1.16
N ALA A 294 -23.03 25.86 -2.13
CA ALA A 294 -23.98 26.95 -2.04
C ALA A 294 -24.88 26.80 -0.79
N VAL A 295 -25.45 25.63 -0.56
CA VAL A 295 -26.31 25.39 0.60
C VAL A 295 -25.53 25.42 1.90
N ARG A 296 -24.40 24.71 1.99
CA ARG A 296 -23.62 24.50 3.21
C ARG A 296 -22.85 25.75 3.64
N HIS A 297 -22.19 26.41 2.71
CA HIS A 297 -21.30 27.53 2.99
C HIS A 297 -21.95 28.89 2.71
N GLY A 298 -22.85 28.94 1.75
CA GLY A 298 -23.60 30.14 1.47
C GLY A 298 -24.80 30.35 2.40
N LEU A 299 -25.72 29.39 2.44
CA LEU A 299 -27.01 29.56 3.08
C LEU A 299 -27.11 29.10 4.53
N ALA A 300 -26.42 27.99 4.92
CA ALA A 300 -26.52 27.47 6.28
C ALA A 300 -26.11 28.47 7.37
N PRO A 301 -25.05 29.30 7.18
CA PRO A 301 -24.67 30.33 8.14
C PRO A 301 -25.53 31.62 8.05
N LYS A 302 -26.35 31.81 6.99
CA LYS A 302 -27.16 33.00 6.79
C LYS A 302 -28.30 33.07 7.79
N GLU A 303 -28.51 34.23 8.40
CA GLU A 303 -29.70 34.53 9.20
C GLU A 303 -30.88 34.87 8.26
N GLY A 304 -32.01 34.14 8.42
CA GLY A 304 -33.20 34.33 7.60
C GLY A 304 -33.31 33.42 6.38
N PRO A 305 -34.22 33.69 5.44
CA PRO A 305 -34.38 32.89 4.23
C PRO A 305 -33.23 33.07 3.26
N GLY A 306 -32.88 32.05 2.57
CA GLY A 306 -31.88 32.03 1.51
C GLY A 306 -32.38 31.30 0.26
N HIS A 307 -31.80 31.62 -0.87
CA HIS A 307 -32.22 31.14 -2.17
C HIS A 307 -31.08 30.63 -3.00
N VAL A 308 -31.24 29.43 -3.61
CA VAL A 308 -30.32 28.88 -4.61
C VAL A 308 -31.02 28.85 -5.96
N THR A 309 -30.38 29.41 -6.97
CA THR A 309 -30.80 29.29 -8.37
C THR A 309 -29.81 28.47 -9.15
N LEU A 310 -30.28 27.38 -9.76
CA LEU A 310 -29.52 26.62 -10.72
C LEU A 310 -30.07 26.87 -12.12
N SER A 311 -29.23 27.37 -13.02
CA SER A 311 -29.57 27.59 -14.42
C SER A 311 -28.66 26.81 -15.35
N ALA A 312 -29.22 26.33 -16.47
CA ALA A 312 -28.45 25.65 -17.52
C ALA A 312 -28.95 26.15 -18.87
N ILE A 313 -28.04 26.71 -19.67
CA ILE A 313 -28.29 27.36 -20.95
C ILE A 313 -27.48 26.67 -22.04
N ASP A 314 -28.10 26.46 -23.21
CA ASP A 314 -27.44 25.96 -24.40
C ASP A 314 -26.92 27.11 -25.27
N HIS A 315 -25.60 27.14 -25.51
CA HIS A 315 -24.96 28.10 -26.43
C HIS A 315 -24.59 27.45 -27.78
N GLY A 316 -25.13 26.26 -28.06
CA GLY A 316 -24.94 25.53 -29.30
C GLY A 316 -23.67 24.65 -29.31
N THR A 317 -22.52 25.22 -29.09
CA THR A 317 -21.26 24.46 -28.98
C THR A 317 -20.89 24.12 -27.54
N GLU A 318 -21.46 24.85 -26.59
CA GLU A 318 -21.18 24.75 -25.15
C GLU A 318 -22.48 24.80 -24.37
N ALA A 319 -22.53 24.12 -23.23
CA ALA A 319 -23.59 24.23 -22.25
C ALA A 319 -23.06 24.97 -21.01
N GLU A 320 -23.69 26.05 -20.63
CA GLU A 320 -23.35 26.82 -19.43
C GLU A 320 -24.27 26.40 -18.28
N ILE A 321 -23.66 25.98 -17.15
CA ILE A 321 -24.38 25.64 -15.92
C ILE A 321 -23.93 26.63 -14.84
N THR A 322 -24.89 27.35 -14.30
CA THR A 322 -24.65 28.39 -13.27
C THR A 322 -25.40 28.06 -11.99
N ILE A 323 -24.73 28.17 -10.86
CA ILE A 323 -25.30 28.01 -9.52
C ILE A 323 -25.08 29.33 -8.78
N ASP A 324 -26.18 30.00 -8.50
CA ASP A 324 -26.19 31.29 -7.76
C ASP A 324 -26.84 31.09 -6.40
N ASP A 325 -26.19 31.57 -5.35
CA ASP A 325 -26.78 31.68 -4.01
C ASP A 325 -26.75 33.13 -3.48
N ASP A 326 -27.71 33.47 -2.66
CA ASP A 326 -27.80 34.75 -1.96
C ASP A 326 -27.27 34.67 -0.52
N GLY A 327 -26.32 33.77 -0.30
CA GLY A 327 -25.72 33.45 0.99
C GLY A 327 -24.78 34.52 1.55
N VAL A 328 -23.98 34.13 2.53
CA VAL A 328 -23.03 35.04 3.21
C VAL A 328 -21.82 35.42 2.35
N GLY A 329 -21.64 34.74 1.20
CA GLY A 329 -20.49 34.91 0.32
C GLY A 329 -19.20 34.32 0.88
N ALA A 330 -18.12 34.40 0.09
CA ALA A 330 -16.79 33.95 0.48
C ALA A 330 -15.75 35.02 0.12
N GLU A 331 -14.66 35.10 0.91
CA GLU A 331 -13.55 36.00 0.60
C GLU A 331 -12.79 35.53 -0.65
N PRO A 332 -12.50 36.41 -1.62
CA PRO A 332 -11.82 36.08 -2.87
C PRO A 332 -10.47 35.39 -2.67
N GLU A 333 -9.74 35.73 -1.60
CA GLU A 333 -8.45 35.14 -1.25
C GLU A 333 -8.57 33.70 -0.78
N SER A 334 -9.66 33.36 -0.10
CA SER A 334 -9.97 32.00 0.33
C SER A 334 -10.28 31.10 -0.86
N ILE A 335 -11.02 31.59 -1.84
CA ILE A 335 -11.35 30.87 -3.08
C ILE A 335 -10.08 30.58 -3.88
N ARG A 336 -9.19 31.58 -4.05
CA ARG A 336 -7.90 31.38 -4.75
C ARG A 336 -7.03 30.31 -4.10
N LYS A 337 -6.90 30.32 -2.76
CA LYS A 337 -6.13 29.29 -2.02
C LYS A 337 -6.68 27.88 -2.22
N VAL A 338 -7.99 27.74 -2.40
CA VAL A 338 -8.63 26.46 -2.68
C VAL A 338 -8.34 25.98 -4.10
N LEU A 339 -8.47 26.88 -5.10
CA LEU A 339 -8.17 26.56 -6.51
C LEU A 339 -6.68 26.25 -6.71
N ASP A 340 -5.78 26.95 -6.00
CA ASP A 340 -4.33 26.71 -6.02
C ASP A 340 -3.89 25.45 -5.23
N GLY A 341 -4.82 24.66 -4.68
CA GLY A 341 -4.52 23.44 -3.94
C GLY A 341 -3.83 23.65 -2.58
N GLN A 342 -3.76 24.87 -2.08
CA GLN A 342 -3.04 25.24 -0.85
C GLN A 342 -3.88 25.14 0.44
N SER A 343 -5.18 24.86 0.33
CA SER A 343 -6.11 24.77 1.48
C SER A 343 -6.52 23.34 1.77
N ARG A 344 -6.37 22.92 3.03
CA ARG A 344 -6.70 21.57 3.51
C ARG A 344 -8.15 21.47 4.01
N ALA A 345 -8.80 20.39 3.63
CA ALA A 345 -9.85 19.61 4.30
C ALA A 345 -11.32 20.03 4.19
N ASP A 346 -11.74 21.31 4.15
CA ASP A 346 -13.18 21.64 4.15
C ASP A 346 -13.76 22.08 2.80
N SER A 347 -12.93 22.17 1.77
CA SER A 347 -13.29 22.72 0.43
C SER A 347 -13.13 21.72 -0.71
N VAL A 348 -13.31 20.42 -0.45
CA VAL A 348 -13.07 19.32 -1.41
C VAL A 348 -13.93 19.42 -2.68
N GLY A 349 -15.06 20.15 -2.63
CA GLY A 349 -15.98 20.27 -3.76
C GLY A 349 -15.47 21.14 -4.91
N LEU A 350 -14.82 22.28 -4.63
CA LEU A 350 -14.34 23.21 -5.67
C LEU A 350 -13.06 22.75 -6.35
N GLY A 351 -12.15 22.10 -5.60
CA GLY A 351 -10.88 21.58 -6.16
C GLY A 351 -11.07 20.38 -7.10
N ASN A 352 -12.19 19.64 -7.00
CA ASN A 352 -12.48 18.49 -7.86
C ASN A 352 -13.16 18.84 -9.18
N VAL A 353 -13.64 20.08 -9.36
CA VAL A 353 -14.31 20.54 -10.58
C VAL A 353 -13.34 21.13 -11.59
N ASP A 354 -12.19 21.61 -11.12
CA ASP A 354 -11.16 22.26 -11.95
C ASP A 354 -10.04 21.26 -12.43
N ALA A 355 -10.13 19.98 -12.08
CA ALA A 355 -9.21 18.91 -12.48
C ALA A 355 -9.83 18.01 -13.57
#